data_8e2790cb80a4a6c02731a4299b3c73c8
#
_entry.id   8e2790cb80a4a6c02731a4299b3c73c8
#
_cell.length_a   1.000
_cell.length_b   1.000
_cell.length_c   1.000
_cell.angle_alpha   90.00
_cell.angle_beta   90.00
_cell.angle_gamma   90.00
#
_symmetry.space_group_name_H-M   'P 1'
#
loop_
_entity.id
_entity.type
_entity.pdbx_description
1 polymer ?
#
loop_
_entity_poly.entity_id
_entity_poly.type
_entity_poly.pdbx_seq_one_letter_code
_entity_poly.pdbx_strand_id
1 'polypeptide(L)'
;THFNDAALRGKYVARPETLTFTAEDHEVHGFILKPMDFEAGKKYPVIFDIHGGPKTVYGPVFYHEMQYWANHGYYVIYCNPRGGESRGNEFGYICGRFGTKAYPDMDEKHMGVTGGSYGGFMTNWIIGHTNRFAAAASQRGIANFVSMEGTSDIGTLFAERQILATTHTNLDKMWK
;
A
#
# COMPACT_ATOMS: atom_id res chain seq x y z
N THR A 1 5.31 22.70 -10.23
CA THR A 1 6.74 22.97 -9.98
C THR A 1 7.57 22.09 -10.89
N HIS A 2 8.60 22.66 -11.52
CA HIS A 2 9.42 22.03 -12.57
C HIS A 2 10.82 21.65 -12.08
N PHE A 3 10.96 21.39 -10.76
CA PHE A 3 12.27 21.16 -10.15
C PHE A 3 13.00 19.92 -10.70
N ASN A 4 12.24 18.92 -11.17
CA ASN A 4 12.81 17.64 -11.63
C ASN A 4 12.91 17.53 -13.16
N ASP A 5 12.49 18.54 -13.92
CA ASP A 5 12.41 18.46 -15.39
C ASP A 5 13.76 18.12 -16.04
N ALA A 6 14.85 18.67 -15.53
CA ALA A 6 16.19 18.38 -16.05
C ALA A 6 16.60 16.92 -15.80
N ALA A 7 16.31 16.38 -14.62
CA ALA A 7 16.65 15.00 -14.24
C ALA A 7 15.76 13.97 -14.96
N LEU A 8 14.54 14.34 -15.30
CA LEU A 8 13.54 13.48 -15.93
C LEU A 8 13.52 13.60 -17.47
N ARG A 9 14.33 14.49 -18.03
CA ARG A 9 14.38 14.70 -19.49
C ARG A 9 14.75 13.40 -20.21
N GLY A 10 13.92 13.00 -21.18
CA GLY A 10 14.10 11.78 -21.96
C GLY A 10 13.82 10.48 -21.21
N LYS A 11 13.26 10.56 -19.99
CA LYS A 11 12.81 9.38 -19.23
C LYS A 11 11.29 9.23 -19.32
N TYR A 12 10.82 7.99 -19.31
CA TYR A 12 9.40 7.72 -19.16
C TYR A 12 8.98 8.03 -17.71
N VAL A 13 7.95 8.83 -17.57
CA VAL A 13 7.30 9.12 -16.30
C VAL A 13 5.84 8.73 -16.40
N ALA A 14 5.46 7.62 -15.77
CA ALA A 14 4.09 7.16 -15.74
C ALA A 14 3.20 8.20 -15.03
N ARG A 15 2.06 8.52 -15.64
CA ARG A 15 1.08 9.43 -15.04
C ARG A 15 0.08 8.65 -14.21
N PRO A 16 -0.15 9.03 -12.94
CA PRO A 16 -1.16 8.39 -12.12
C PRO A 16 -2.56 8.61 -12.70
N GLU A 17 -3.27 7.52 -12.92
CA GLU A 17 -4.70 7.52 -13.22
C GLU A 17 -5.46 7.32 -11.91
N THR A 18 -6.51 8.10 -11.68
CA THR A 18 -7.32 7.97 -10.46
C THR A 18 -8.18 6.71 -10.53
N LEU A 19 -8.16 5.93 -9.47
CA LEU A 19 -9.01 4.77 -9.23
C LEU A 19 -9.97 5.08 -8.10
N THR A 20 -11.26 4.86 -8.33
CA THR A 20 -12.28 4.92 -7.28
C THR A 20 -13.06 3.62 -7.28
N PHE A 21 -13.26 3.05 -6.12
CA PHE A 21 -14.04 1.82 -5.95
C PHE A 21 -14.73 1.81 -4.59
N THR A 22 -15.79 1.02 -4.46
CA THR A 22 -16.51 0.84 -3.20
C THR A 22 -16.01 -0.41 -2.49
N ALA A 23 -15.54 -0.25 -1.27
CA ALA A 23 -15.21 -1.35 -0.37
C ALA A 23 -16.23 -1.33 0.78
N GLU A 24 -17.03 -2.39 0.89
CA GLU A 24 -18.17 -2.46 1.78
C GLU A 24 -19.16 -1.31 1.50
N ASP A 25 -19.28 -0.34 2.42
CA ASP A 25 -20.13 0.84 2.33
C ASP A 25 -19.35 2.16 2.08
N HIS A 26 -18.04 2.07 1.83
CA HIS A 26 -17.16 3.22 1.68
C HIS A 26 -16.52 3.33 0.30
N GLU A 27 -16.43 4.55 -0.20
CA GLU A 27 -15.65 4.86 -1.40
C GLU A 27 -14.17 4.99 -1.06
N VAL A 28 -13.34 4.26 -1.79
CA VAL A 28 -11.88 4.27 -1.68
C VAL A 28 -11.27 4.91 -2.91
N HIS A 29 -10.35 5.84 -2.68
CA HIS A 29 -9.56 6.46 -3.74
C HIS A 29 -8.17 5.84 -3.79
N GLY A 30 -7.76 5.54 -5.00
CA GLY A 30 -6.43 5.04 -5.30
C GLY A 30 -5.91 5.59 -6.61
N PHE A 31 -4.78 5.10 -7.00
CA PHE A 31 -4.07 5.48 -8.20
C PHE A 31 -3.50 4.25 -8.88
N ILE A 32 -3.37 4.36 -10.20
CA ILE A 32 -2.75 3.34 -11.03
C ILE A 32 -1.68 4.01 -11.88
N LEU A 33 -0.51 3.38 -11.93
CA LEU A 33 0.50 3.63 -12.95
C LEU A 33 0.50 2.48 -13.94
N LYS A 34 0.38 2.80 -15.22
CA LYS A 34 0.55 1.84 -16.30
C LYS A 34 2.04 1.57 -16.54
N PRO A 35 2.40 0.35 -16.96
CA PRO A 35 3.77 0.05 -17.32
C PRO A 35 4.24 0.88 -18.52
N MET A 36 5.53 1.08 -18.61
CA MET A 36 6.17 1.61 -19.82
C MET A 36 5.83 0.69 -21.01
N ASP A 37 5.63 1.28 -22.17
CA ASP A 37 5.25 0.56 -23.40
C ASP A 37 3.95 -0.25 -23.27
N PHE A 38 2.98 0.31 -22.54
CA PHE A 38 1.66 -0.29 -22.37
C PHE A 38 0.95 -0.47 -23.71
N GLU A 39 0.48 -1.70 -23.94
CA GLU A 39 -0.34 -2.10 -25.08
C GLU A 39 -1.68 -2.66 -24.59
N ALA A 40 -2.78 -2.09 -25.08
CA ALA A 40 -4.12 -2.57 -24.71
C ALA A 40 -4.33 -4.03 -25.13
N GLY A 41 -4.93 -4.84 -24.27
CA GLY A 41 -5.17 -6.27 -24.49
C GLY A 41 -4.02 -7.19 -24.07
N LYS A 42 -2.83 -6.65 -23.78
CA LYS A 42 -1.71 -7.41 -23.23
C LYS A 42 -1.83 -7.48 -21.71
N LYS A 43 -1.47 -8.63 -21.15
CA LYS A 43 -1.47 -8.84 -19.70
C LYS A 43 -0.15 -8.42 -19.07
N TYR A 44 -0.22 -7.74 -17.94
CA TYR A 44 0.93 -7.27 -17.19
C TYR A 44 0.85 -7.68 -15.73
N PRO A 45 1.98 -8.03 -15.09
CA PRO A 45 2.01 -8.29 -13.68
C PRO A 45 1.70 -7.01 -12.88
N VAL A 46 1.21 -7.20 -11.66
CA VAL A 46 0.73 -6.12 -10.81
C VAL A 46 1.51 -6.07 -9.51
N ILE A 47 1.91 -4.89 -9.09
CA ILE A 47 2.39 -4.61 -7.73
C ILE A 47 1.34 -3.77 -7.03
N PHE A 48 0.88 -4.25 -5.89
CA PHE A 48 0.02 -3.50 -4.98
C PHE A 48 0.86 -2.99 -3.82
N ASP A 49 0.92 -1.66 -3.66
CA ASP A 49 1.70 -0.99 -2.63
C ASP A 49 0.82 -0.36 -1.56
N ILE A 50 1.19 -0.58 -0.29
CA ILE A 50 0.46 -0.12 0.88
C ILE A 50 1.36 0.83 1.67
N HIS A 51 0.91 2.07 1.86
CA HIS A 51 1.68 3.07 2.59
C HIS A 51 1.85 2.75 4.09
N GLY A 52 2.87 3.32 4.66
CA GLY A 52 3.09 3.33 6.10
C GLY A 52 2.18 4.33 6.83
N GLY A 53 2.39 4.47 8.10
CA GLY A 53 1.63 5.36 8.98
C GLY A 53 0.93 4.58 10.10
N PRO A 54 -0.38 4.30 10.05
CA PRO A 54 -1.33 4.41 8.93
C PRO A 54 -1.78 5.83 8.54
N LYS A 55 -1.56 6.82 9.39
CA LYS A 55 -1.98 8.21 9.17
C LYS A 55 -1.09 8.95 8.17
N THR A 56 -1.07 8.47 6.93
CA THR A 56 -0.50 9.16 5.78
C THR A 56 -1.47 9.08 4.61
N VAL A 57 -1.10 9.67 3.48
CA VAL A 57 -1.92 9.71 2.28
C VAL A 57 -1.05 9.63 1.02
N TYR A 58 -1.45 8.81 0.07
CA TYR A 58 -0.94 8.87 -1.30
C TYR A 58 -1.64 9.96 -2.10
N GLY A 59 -0.91 10.58 -3.00
CA GLY A 59 -1.43 11.54 -3.96
C GLY A 59 -0.89 11.29 -5.37
N PRO A 60 -1.36 12.05 -6.37
CA PRO A 60 -0.90 11.94 -7.74
C PRO A 60 0.46 12.66 -7.93
N VAL A 61 1.44 12.30 -7.13
CA VAL A 61 2.79 12.87 -7.12
C VAL A 61 3.82 11.86 -7.58
N PHE A 62 5.02 12.31 -7.85
CA PHE A 62 6.13 11.46 -8.25
C PHE A 62 6.65 10.65 -7.06
N TYR A 63 6.47 9.34 -7.10
CA TYR A 63 7.09 8.37 -6.19
C TYR A 63 8.12 7.55 -6.97
N HIS A 64 9.39 7.68 -6.61
CA HIS A 64 10.49 7.04 -7.35
C HIS A 64 10.33 5.52 -7.46
N GLU A 65 10.01 4.85 -6.37
CA GLU A 65 9.84 3.40 -6.31
C GLU A 65 8.73 2.91 -7.24
N MET A 66 7.58 3.58 -7.22
CA MET A 66 6.46 3.27 -8.10
C MET A 66 6.78 3.52 -9.58
N GLN A 67 7.52 4.59 -9.88
CA GLN A 67 8.00 4.87 -11.23
C GLN A 67 9.00 3.81 -11.69
N TYR A 68 9.87 3.33 -10.78
CA TYR A 68 10.80 2.26 -11.08
C TYR A 68 10.06 0.98 -11.49
N TRP A 69 9.04 0.56 -10.75
CA TRP A 69 8.24 -0.62 -11.10
C TRP A 69 7.49 -0.46 -12.43
N ALA A 70 6.87 0.69 -12.65
CA ALA A 70 6.18 0.97 -13.92
C ALA A 70 7.14 0.93 -15.11
N ASN A 71 8.37 1.42 -14.96
CA ASN A 71 9.42 1.34 -15.99
C ASN A 71 9.94 -0.09 -16.21
N HIS A 72 9.67 -1.02 -15.29
CA HIS A 72 10.04 -2.44 -15.42
C HIS A 72 8.87 -3.34 -15.84
N GLY A 73 7.81 -2.75 -16.38
CA GLY A 73 6.72 -3.50 -16.99
C GLY A 73 5.60 -3.92 -16.04
N TYR A 74 5.52 -3.33 -14.83
CA TYR A 74 4.46 -3.61 -13.88
C TYR A 74 3.35 -2.57 -13.93
N TYR A 75 2.11 -3.01 -13.80
CA TYR A 75 1.08 -2.15 -13.22
C TYR A 75 1.38 -1.90 -11.77
N VAL A 76 1.26 -0.66 -11.33
CA VAL A 76 1.41 -0.31 -9.91
C VAL A 76 0.10 0.27 -9.41
N ILE A 77 -0.46 -0.35 -8.38
CA ILE A 77 -1.69 0.10 -7.72
C ILE A 77 -1.32 0.54 -6.30
N TYR A 78 -1.77 1.70 -5.93
CA TYR A 78 -1.65 2.19 -4.57
C TYR A 78 -2.90 2.98 -4.19
N CYS A 79 -3.31 2.90 -2.95
CA CYS A 79 -4.54 3.54 -2.51
C CYS A 79 -4.40 4.09 -1.11
N ASN A 80 -5.38 4.90 -0.73
CA ASN A 80 -5.51 5.44 0.61
C ASN A 80 -6.45 4.55 1.41
N PRO A 81 -5.91 3.59 2.17
CA PRO A 81 -6.73 2.72 2.98
C PRO A 81 -7.35 3.48 4.14
N ARG A 82 -8.39 2.94 4.68
CA ARG A 82 -9.03 3.33 5.94
C ARG A 82 -7.99 3.32 7.07
N GLY A 83 -8.00 4.31 7.98
CA GLY A 83 -6.89 4.56 8.93
C GLY A 83 -5.86 5.56 8.40
N GLY A 84 -5.81 5.83 7.08
CA GLY A 84 -5.09 6.96 6.50
C GLY A 84 -5.82 8.29 6.70
N GLU A 85 -5.13 9.41 6.48
CA GLU A 85 -5.67 10.76 6.72
C GLU A 85 -6.64 11.25 5.64
N SER A 86 -6.97 10.43 4.65
CA SER A 86 -7.69 10.92 3.47
C SER A 86 -9.17 11.31 3.71
N ARG A 87 -9.87 10.75 4.70
CA ARG A 87 -11.31 10.96 4.90
C ARG A 87 -11.85 10.77 6.34
N GLY A 88 -11.08 11.05 7.38
CA GLY A 88 -11.55 10.97 8.77
C GLY A 88 -11.47 9.58 9.40
N ASN A 89 -11.92 9.46 10.65
CA ASN A 89 -11.60 8.33 11.53
C ASN A 89 -12.37 7.02 11.25
N GLU A 90 -13.41 7.03 10.44
CA GLU A 90 -14.24 5.84 10.17
C GLU A 90 -13.70 4.97 9.02
N PHE A 91 -12.64 5.40 8.41
CA PHE A 91 -12.10 4.83 7.18
C PHE A 91 -10.91 3.90 7.46
N GLY A 92 -11.03 2.62 7.68
CA GLY A 92 -9.93 1.72 8.07
C GLY A 92 -10.00 0.24 7.67
N TYR A 93 -10.75 -0.21 6.67
CA TYR A 93 -10.66 -1.62 6.25
C TYR A 93 -10.59 -1.78 4.75
N ILE A 94 -9.42 -2.19 4.21
CA ILE A 94 -9.34 -2.69 2.84
C ILE A 94 -8.60 -4.01 2.85
N CYS A 95 -9.32 -5.08 2.87
CA CYS A 95 -8.78 -6.39 2.54
C CYS A 95 -9.64 -7.05 1.49
N GLY A 96 -9.08 -7.22 0.30
CA GLY A 96 -9.47 -8.34 -0.52
C GLY A 96 -10.50 -8.14 -1.62
N ARG A 97 -10.93 -6.92 -1.99
CA ARG A 97 -11.89 -6.72 -3.10
C ARG A 97 -11.38 -5.85 -4.25
N PHE A 98 -10.08 -5.85 -4.51
CA PHE A 98 -9.57 -5.34 -5.77
C PHE A 98 -9.94 -6.31 -6.89
N GLY A 99 -11.00 -6.00 -7.63
CA GLY A 99 -11.38 -6.78 -8.79
C GLY A 99 -10.65 -6.26 -10.01
N THR A 100 -9.94 -7.12 -10.69
CA THR A 100 -9.39 -6.93 -12.04
C THR A 100 -10.47 -6.69 -13.09
N LYS A 101 -11.75 -6.78 -12.73
CA LYS A 101 -12.88 -6.51 -13.63
C LYS A 101 -12.86 -5.11 -14.26
N ALA A 102 -12.32 -4.12 -13.55
CA ALA A 102 -12.20 -2.76 -14.06
C ALA A 102 -10.97 -2.55 -14.96
N TYR A 103 -9.99 -3.45 -14.89
CA TYR A 103 -8.73 -3.35 -15.63
C TYR A 103 -8.36 -4.73 -16.20
N PRO A 104 -8.89 -5.08 -17.37
CA PRO A 104 -8.73 -6.41 -17.96
C PRO A 104 -7.29 -6.74 -18.35
N ASP A 105 -6.42 -5.75 -18.43
CA ASP A 105 -5.00 -5.90 -18.78
C ASP A 105 -4.11 -6.29 -17.58
N MET A 106 -4.67 -6.35 -16.38
CA MET A 106 -3.98 -6.85 -15.20
C MET A 106 -3.94 -8.37 -15.18
N ASP A 107 -2.79 -8.93 -14.82
CA ASP A 107 -2.62 -10.38 -14.65
C ASP A 107 -2.90 -10.79 -13.21
N GLU A 108 -4.09 -11.33 -12.97
CA GLU A 108 -4.52 -11.78 -11.63
C GLU A 108 -3.66 -12.91 -11.04
N LYS A 109 -2.95 -13.64 -11.88
CA LYS A 109 -2.08 -14.74 -11.43
C LYS A 109 -0.69 -14.28 -11.03
N HIS A 110 -0.30 -13.09 -11.47
CA HIS A 110 1.03 -12.51 -11.19
C HIS A 110 0.90 -11.18 -10.45
N MET A 111 0.15 -11.20 -9.35
CA MET A 111 0.03 -10.04 -8.46
C MET A 111 1.01 -10.16 -7.29
N GLY A 112 1.74 -9.10 -7.01
CA GLY A 112 2.55 -8.93 -5.81
C GLY A 112 1.94 -7.91 -4.86
N VAL A 113 2.19 -8.07 -3.55
CA VAL A 113 1.83 -7.09 -2.52
C VAL A 113 3.08 -6.66 -1.76
N THR A 114 3.20 -5.38 -1.51
CA THR A 114 4.30 -4.80 -0.75
C THR A 114 3.82 -3.64 0.11
N GLY A 115 4.64 -3.23 1.05
CA GLY A 115 4.41 -2.04 1.85
C GLY A 115 5.44 -1.91 2.96
N GLY A 116 5.69 -0.68 3.39
CA GLY A 116 6.64 -0.36 4.42
C GLY A 116 6.00 0.07 5.74
N SER A 117 6.60 -0.25 6.88
CA SER A 117 6.11 0.13 8.20
C SER A 117 4.71 -0.46 8.46
N TYR A 118 3.68 0.37 8.66
CA TYR A 118 2.30 -0.10 8.72
C TYR A 118 1.89 -0.88 7.46
N GLY A 119 2.34 -0.47 6.27
CA GLY A 119 2.14 -1.22 5.03
C GLY A 119 2.81 -2.60 5.06
N GLY A 120 3.95 -2.74 5.73
CA GLY A 120 4.59 -4.03 5.98
C GLY A 120 3.78 -4.91 6.92
N PHE A 121 3.24 -4.35 8.02
CA PHE A 121 2.28 -5.05 8.89
C PHE A 121 1.07 -5.55 8.09
N MET A 122 0.46 -4.70 7.28
CA MET A 122 -0.68 -5.07 6.44
C MET A 122 -0.31 -6.11 5.38
N THR A 123 0.88 -6.05 4.81
CA THR A 123 1.39 -7.10 3.90
C THR A 123 1.45 -8.45 4.59
N ASN A 124 2.00 -8.52 5.81
CA ASN A 124 2.04 -9.75 6.62
C ASN A 124 0.62 -10.27 6.93
N TRP A 125 -0.28 -9.37 7.31
CA TRP A 125 -1.67 -9.73 7.60
C TRP A 125 -2.37 -10.29 6.35
N ILE A 126 -2.23 -9.63 5.21
CA ILE A 126 -2.85 -10.03 3.94
C ILE A 126 -2.42 -11.44 3.52
N ILE A 127 -1.12 -11.75 3.53
CA ILE A 127 -0.64 -13.08 3.12
C ILE A 127 -1.04 -14.20 4.08
N GLY A 128 -1.37 -13.86 5.31
CA GLY A 128 -1.96 -14.79 6.28
C GLY A 128 -3.46 -15.05 6.07
N HIS A 129 -4.15 -14.22 5.28
CA HIS A 129 -5.62 -14.26 5.12
C HIS A 129 -6.09 -14.52 3.69
N THR A 130 -5.21 -14.48 2.71
CA THR A 130 -5.57 -14.73 1.30
C THR A 130 -4.41 -15.28 0.50
N ASN A 131 -4.72 -16.16 -0.46
CA ASN A 131 -3.78 -16.72 -1.43
C ASN A 131 -3.78 -15.96 -2.76
N ARG A 132 -4.29 -14.74 -2.78
CA ARG A 132 -4.49 -13.96 -4.00
C ARG A 132 -3.19 -13.45 -4.62
N PHE A 133 -2.16 -13.27 -3.80
CA PHE A 133 -0.89 -12.72 -4.23
C PHE A 133 0.15 -13.84 -4.46
N ALA A 134 0.81 -13.79 -5.62
CA ALA A 134 1.86 -14.72 -5.99
C ALA A 134 3.20 -14.42 -5.30
N ALA A 135 3.40 -13.18 -4.87
CA ALA A 135 4.60 -12.72 -4.17
C ALA A 135 4.25 -11.63 -3.15
N ALA A 136 5.07 -11.52 -2.10
CA ALA A 136 4.92 -10.49 -1.10
C ALA A 136 6.29 -9.98 -0.62
N ALA A 137 6.40 -8.67 -0.39
CA ALA A 137 7.57 -8.04 0.18
C ALA A 137 7.17 -7.13 1.35
N SER A 138 7.23 -7.67 2.57
CA SER A 138 7.02 -6.89 3.79
C SER A 138 8.29 -6.11 4.13
N GLN A 139 8.24 -4.80 4.04
CA GLN A 139 9.38 -3.94 4.32
C GLN A 139 9.23 -3.31 5.70
N ARG A 140 10.25 -3.48 6.59
CA ARG A 140 10.26 -2.87 7.93
C ARG A 140 8.90 -2.93 8.63
N GLY A 141 8.19 -4.07 8.47
CA GLY A 141 6.85 -4.28 9.02
C GLY A 141 6.90 -4.65 10.49
N ILE A 142 5.82 -4.32 11.20
CA ILE A 142 5.64 -4.76 12.58
C ILE A 142 5.07 -6.18 12.55
N ALA A 143 5.80 -7.14 13.09
CA ALA A 143 5.33 -8.52 13.21
C ALA A 143 4.79 -8.84 14.59
N ASN A 144 5.23 -8.09 15.62
CA ASN A 144 4.84 -8.29 17.00
C ASN A 144 4.91 -6.95 17.74
N PHE A 145 3.79 -6.52 18.32
CA PHE A 145 3.69 -5.23 18.99
C PHE A 145 4.42 -5.19 20.33
N VAL A 146 4.50 -6.29 21.04
CA VAL A 146 5.25 -6.38 22.30
C VAL A 146 6.74 -6.17 22.04
N SER A 147 7.28 -6.84 21.01
CA SER A 147 8.67 -6.62 20.59
C SER A 147 8.91 -5.20 20.11
N MET A 148 7.97 -4.64 19.34
CA MET A 148 8.08 -3.28 18.85
C MET A 148 8.14 -2.25 19.98
N GLU A 149 7.32 -2.41 21.02
CA GLU A 149 7.35 -1.50 22.19
C GLU A 149 8.73 -1.46 22.84
N GLY A 150 9.39 -2.62 22.96
CA GLY A 150 10.67 -2.73 23.65
C GLY A 150 11.90 -2.41 22.79
N THR A 151 11.79 -2.48 21.45
CA THR A 151 12.96 -2.40 20.55
C THR A 151 12.96 -1.21 19.59
N SER A 152 11.81 -0.57 19.39
CA SER A 152 11.69 0.58 18.48
C SER A 152 11.94 1.90 19.22
N ASP A 153 12.54 2.86 18.53
CA ASP A 153 12.71 4.25 18.98
C ASP A 153 11.37 4.98 19.26
N ILE A 154 10.28 4.53 18.63
CA ILE A 154 8.92 5.06 18.85
C ILE A 154 8.01 4.06 19.57
N GLY A 155 8.54 2.93 20.08
CA GLY A 155 7.78 1.77 20.52
C GLY A 155 6.69 2.07 21.52
N THR A 156 7.03 2.64 22.67
CA THR A 156 6.06 3.00 23.73
C THR A 156 5.03 4.00 23.24
N LEU A 157 5.48 5.07 22.60
CA LEU A 157 4.58 6.12 22.09
C LEU A 157 3.63 5.59 21.02
N PHE A 158 4.12 4.69 20.15
CA PHE A 158 3.29 4.05 19.12
C PHE A 158 2.24 3.14 19.75
N ALA A 159 2.64 2.31 20.72
CA ALA A 159 1.75 1.40 21.44
C ALA A 159 0.62 2.18 22.14
N GLU A 160 0.95 3.22 22.89
CA GLU A 160 -0.04 4.06 23.56
C GLU A 160 -1.03 4.72 22.60
N ARG A 161 -0.55 5.27 21.48
CA ARG A 161 -1.37 6.09 20.58
C ARG A 161 -2.12 5.31 19.53
N GLN A 162 -1.55 4.22 19.03
CA GLN A 162 -2.15 3.45 17.92
C GLN A 162 -2.90 2.22 18.42
N ILE A 163 -2.37 1.54 19.44
CA ILE A 163 -2.96 0.32 20.00
C ILE A 163 -3.84 0.66 21.21
N LEU A 164 -3.59 1.80 21.87
CA LEU A 164 -4.20 2.20 23.14
C LEU A 164 -3.95 1.14 24.23
N ALA A 165 -2.76 0.58 24.23
CA ALA A 165 -2.26 -0.37 25.22
C ALA A 165 -0.73 -0.39 25.20
N THR A 166 -0.14 -0.82 26.31
CA THR A 166 1.29 -1.13 26.45
C THR A 166 1.44 -2.48 27.14
N THR A 167 2.64 -3.02 27.18
CA THR A 167 2.94 -4.28 27.91
C THR A 167 2.58 -4.15 29.41
N HIS A 168 2.55 -2.94 29.95
CA HIS A 168 2.21 -2.69 31.35
C HIS A 168 0.73 -2.41 31.61
N THR A 169 -0.02 -1.95 30.60
CA THR A 169 -1.43 -1.59 30.75
C THR A 169 -2.39 -2.66 30.27
N ASN A 170 -2.10 -3.34 29.16
CA ASN A 170 -2.94 -4.41 28.62
C ASN A 170 -2.15 -5.30 27.65
N LEU A 171 -1.42 -6.25 28.19
CA LEU A 171 -0.60 -7.18 27.39
C LEU A 171 -1.44 -8.00 26.40
N ASP A 172 -2.63 -8.45 26.80
CA ASP A 172 -3.51 -9.25 25.92
C ASP A 172 -3.92 -8.50 24.66
N LYS A 173 -4.13 -7.18 24.77
CA LYS A 173 -4.44 -6.33 23.62
C LYS A 173 -3.24 -6.17 22.68
N MET A 174 -2.03 -6.28 23.19
CA MET A 174 -0.80 -6.22 22.40
C MET A 174 -0.55 -7.50 21.58
N TRP A 175 -1.20 -8.60 21.93
CA TRP A 175 -1.10 -9.88 21.24
C TRP A 175 -2.21 -10.15 20.22
N LYS A 176 -3.30 -9.40 20.27
CA LYS A 176 -4.46 -9.53 19.36
C LYS A 176 -4.37 -8.61 18.16
#